data_5af7fbeb5dfd78840f3b585ac1a343d9
#
_entry.id   5af7fbeb5dfd78840f3b585ac1a343d9
#
_cell.length_a   1.000
_cell.length_b   1.000
_cell.length_c   1.000
_cell.angle_alpha   90.00
_cell.angle_beta   90.00
_cell.angle_gamma   90.00
#
_symmetry.space_group_name_H-M   'P 1'
#
loop_
_entity.id
_entity.type
_entity.pdbx_description
1 polymer ?
#
loop_
_entity_poly.entity_id
_entity_poly.type
_entity_poly.pdbx_seq_one_letter_code
_entity_poly.pdbx_strand_id
1 'polypeptide(L)'
;VAHPLSHWEDCVEALPRETIVDVLESRLREDILAGHHPAGSYLPPERALADGYGVTRTTLKHAFGRLAQAGLLETRHGVGTRVRDYLRLGGADLLPMLVRHSPDWIREVFEVRRHIGALIAQRAAVRATGRQRAELRTLLTAVAEAVDADAVQLADIEVHRALARATGNRVYVLLTNTLFNAYLPVRAALRAPFEDAAVAHGRLEPVVDAVTAGDEAGARQAAERYLTATERIMLEACA
;
A
#
# COMPACT_ATOMS: atom_id res chain seq x y z
N VAL A 1 -4.43 -29.27 -38.96
CA VAL A 1 -4.60 -27.87 -39.42
C VAL A 1 -4.43 -27.01 -38.17
N ALA A 2 -3.25 -26.43 -37.98
CA ALA A 2 -2.94 -25.52 -36.85
C ALA A 2 -3.63 -24.16 -37.09
N HIS A 3 -4.28 -23.63 -36.03
CA HIS A 3 -4.96 -22.35 -36.06
C HIS A 3 -3.94 -21.21 -36.07
N PRO A 4 -4.04 -20.20 -36.94
CA PRO A 4 -3.02 -19.16 -37.11
C PRO A 4 -3.08 -18.01 -36.08
N LEU A 5 -3.65 -18.21 -34.88
CA LEU A 5 -3.87 -17.15 -33.87
C LEU A 5 -2.95 -17.25 -32.64
N SER A 6 -1.91 -18.10 -32.68
CA SER A 6 -1.06 -18.32 -31.49
C SER A 6 0.20 -17.44 -31.40
N HIS A 7 0.42 -16.51 -32.33
CA HIS A 7 1.65 -15.69 -32.36
C HIS A 7 1.48 -14.19 -32.07
N TRP A 8 0.27 -13.72 -31.83
CA TRP A 8 0.10 -12.28 -31.54
C TRP A 8 0.38 -11.92 -30.07
N GLU A 9 0.25 -12.89 -29.14
CA GLU A 9 0.52 -12.69 -27.72
C GLU A 9 2.01 -12.47 -27.43
N ASP A 10 2.92 -13.02 -28.25
CA ASP A 10 4.36 -12.85 -28.11
C ASP A 10 4.89 -11.53 -28.70
N CYS A 11 4.05 -10.74 -29.35
CA CYS A 11 4.46 -9.52 -30.08
C CYS A 11 3.91 -8.22 -29.46
N VAL A 12 3.12 -8.26 -28.39
CA VAL A 12 2.55 -7.06 -27.78
C VAL A 12 3.25 -6.77 -26.45
N GLU A 13 4.39 -6.14 -26.54
CA GLU A 13 5.01 -5.47 -25.40
C GLU A 13 4.24 -4.18 -25.14
N ALA A 14 3.45 -4.14 -24.05
CA ALA A 14 2.71 -2.96 -23.63
C ALA A 14 3.71 -1.87 -23.23
N LEU A 15 3.90 -0.89 -24.07
CA LEU A 15 4.69 0.29 -23.76
C LEU A 15 3.94 1.14 -22.73
N PRO A 16 4.49 1.39 -21.51
CA PRO A 16 3.93 2.36 -20.58
C PRO A 16 4.17 3.76 -21.19
N ARG A 17 3.20 4.26 -21.93
CA ARG A 17 3.18 5.68 -22.34
C ARG A 17 2.35 6.45 -21.34
N GLU A 18 3.00 7.29 -20.55
CA GLU A 18 2.34 8.29 -19.77
C GLU A 18 1.52 9.18 -20.71
N THR A 19 0.20 9.17 -20.55
CA THR A 19 -0.69 9.97 -21.39
C THR A 19 -0.81 11.37 -20.82
N ILE A 20 -1.20 12.34 -21.66
CA ILE A 20 -1.49 13.71 -21.19
C ILE A 20 -2.55 13.72 -20.07
N VAL A 21 -3.44 12.72 -20.03
CA VAL A 21 -4.42 12.54 -18.95
C VAL A 21 -3.73 12.14 -17.66
N ASP A 22 -2.75 11.25 -17.71
CA ASP A 22 -1.99 10.79 -16.53
C ASP A 22 -1.20 11.94 -15.91
N VAL A 23 -0.51 12.73 -16.75
CA VAL A 23 0.24 13.92 -16.33
C VAL A 23 -0.70 14.96 -15.69
N LEU A 24 -1.82 15.25 -16.33
CA LEU A 24 -2.80 16.23 -15.83
C LEU A 24 -3.44 15.75 -14.52
N GLU A 25 -3.80 14.47 -14.44
CA GLU A 25 -4.34 13.89 -13.21
C GLU A 25 -3.35 14.00 -12.06
N SER A 26 -2.08 13.62 -12.29
CA SER A 26 -1.01 13.71 -11.28
C SER A 26 -0.82 15.15 -10.81
N ARG A 27 -0.78 16.11 -11.72
CA ARG A 27 -0.62 17.52 -11.38
C ARG A 27 -1.78 18.08 -10.56
N LEU A 28 -3.01 17.83 -10.98
CA LEU A 28 -4.20 18.25 -10.24
C LEU A 28 -4.28 17.59 -8.87
N ARG A 29 -3.88 16.35 -8.76
CA ARG A 29 -3.79 15.62 -7.49
C ARG A 29 -2.80 16.28 -6.54
N GLU A 30 -1.59 16.60 -7.02
CA GLU A 30 -0.58 17.31 -6.25
C GLU A 30 -1.11 18.66 -5.76
N ASP A 31 -1.73 19.45 -6.62
CA ASP A 31 -2.29 20.75 -6.28
C ASP A 31 -3.40 20.65 -5.20
N ILE A 32 -4.24 19.60 -5.27
CA ILE A 32 -5.28 19.34 -4.26
C ILE A 32 -4.64 18.94 -2.93
N LEU A 33 -3.69 18.01 -2.94
CA LEU A 33 -3.04 17.49 -1.72
C LEU A 33 -2.12 18.52 -1.07
N ALA A 34 -1.50 19.40 -1.85
CA ALA A 34 -0.73 20.56 -1.37
C ALA A 34 -1.62 21.69 -0.81
N GLY A 35 -2.95 21.57 -0.96
CA GLY A 35 -3.89 22.58 -0.47
C GLY A 35 -4.06 23.80 -1.38
N HIS A 36 -3.49 23.82 -2.59
CA HIS A 36 -3.71 24.89 -3.58
C HIS A 36 -5.19 24.99 -3.97
N HIS A 37 -5.91 23.86 -3.88
CA HIS A 37 -7.35 23.80 -3.97
C HIS A 37 -7.90 23.25 -2.65
N PRO A 38 -8.34 24.11 -1.72
CA PRO A 38 -8.80 23.66 -0.41
C PRO A 38 -9.99 22.72 -0.45
N ALA A 39 -10.07 21.81 0.50
CA ALA A 39 -11.23 20.94 0.67
C ALA A 39 -12.52 21.76 0.77
N GLY A 40 -13.52 21.37 0.01
CA GLY A 40 -14.80 22.07 -0.06
C GLY A 40 -14.88 23.22 -1.07
N SER A 41 -13.75 23.68 -1.62
CA SER A 41 -13.74 24.70 -2.66
C SER A 41 -14.18 24.17 -4.02
N TYR A 42 -14.64 25.04 -4.89
CA TYR A 42 -14.87 24.72 -6.28
C TYR A 42 -13.62 25.00 -7.10
N LEU A 43 -13.30 24.09 -8.01
CA LEU A 43 -12.27 24.34 -9.03
C LEU A 43 -12.75 25.42 -10.01
N PRO A 44 -11.82 26.16 -10.65
CA PRO A 44 -12.14 27.08 -11.72
C PRO A 44 -12.97 26.40 -12.83
N PRO A 45 -13.73 27.16 -13.63
CA PRO A 45 -14.50 26.61 -14.75
C PRO A 45 -13.65 25.74 -15.66
N GLU A 46 -14.17 24.56 -16.08
CA GLU A 46 -13.46 23.59 -16.92
C GLU A 46 -12.77 24.22 -18.14
N ARG A 47 -13.39 25.25 -18.75
CA ARG A 47 -12.78 25.94 -19.88
C ARG A 47 -11.51 26.68 -19.47
N ALA A 48 -11.55 27.42 -18.38
CA ALA A 48 -10.38 28.18 -17.89
C ALA A 48 -9.24 27.26 -17.48
N LEU A 49 -9.55 26.12 -16.83
CA LEU A 49 -8.53 25.12 -16.47
C LEU A 49 -7.95 24.44 -17.71
N ALA A 50 -8.77 24.06 -18.68
CA ALA A 50 -8.30 23.44 -19.91
C ALA A 50 -7.40 24.39 -20.70
N ASP A 51 -7.79 25.65 -20.81
CA ASP A 51 -6.98 26.70 -21.46
C ASP A 51 -5.65 26.93 -20.69
N GLY A 52 -5.70 26.97 -19.34
CA GLY A 52 -4.53 27.19 -18.49
C GLY A 52 -3.51 26.03 -18.53
N TYR A 53 -3.97 24.79 -18.62
CA TYR A 53 -3.11 23.62 -18.78
C TYR A 53 -2.75 23.30 -20.23
N GLY A 54 -3.29 24.04 -21.22
CA GLY A 54 -3.04 23.78 -22.64
C GLY A 54 -3.58 22.44 -23.13
N VAL A 55 -4.69 21.98 -22.57
CA VAL A 55 -5.31 20.67 -22.88
C VAL A 55 -6.74 20.85 -23.42
N THR A 56 -7.29 19.79 -24.03
CA THR A 56 -8.69 19.81 -24.43
C THR A 56 -9.62 19.65 -23.22
N ARG A 57 -10.85 20.16 -23.31
CA ARG A 57 -11.87 19.94 -22.25
C ARG A 57 -12.18 18.45 -22.04
N THR A 58 -12.08 17.64 -23.09
CA THR A 58 -12.25 16.19 -23.00
C THR A 58 -11.14 15.55 -22.14
N THR A 59 -9.89 15.93 -22.38
CA THR A 59 -8.73 15.49 -21.57
C THR A 59 -8.93 15.87 -20.10
N LEU A 60 -9.35 17.11 -19.83
CA LEU A 60 -9.60 17.57 -18.46
C LEU A 60 -10.72 16.77 -17.79
N LYS A 61 -11.80 16.49 -18.49
CA LYS A 61 -12.92 15.68 -17.97
C LYS A 61 -12.49 14.24 -17.64
N HIS A 62 -11.62 13.65 -18.44
CA HIS A 62 -11.08 12.32 -18.14
C HIS A 62 -10.24 12.35 -16.85
N ALA A 63 -9.36 13.35 -16.67
CA ALA A 63 -8.60 13.53 -15.42
C ALA A 63 -9.54 13.76 -14.21
N PHE A 64 -10.57 14.60 -14.37
CA PHE A 64 -11.58 14.81 -13.32
C PHE A 64 -12.33 13.53 -12.98
N GLY A 65 -12.69 12.71 -13.96
CA GLY A 65 -13.34 11.42 -13.75
C GLY A 65 -12.49 10.48 -12.89
N ARG A 66 -11.18 10.42 -13.15
CA ARG A 66 -10.23 9.61 -12.36
C ARG A 66 -10.06 10.15 -10.94
N LEU A 67 -9.93 11.46 -10.78
CA LEU A 67 -9.85 12.10 -9.46
C LEU A 67 -11.15 11.96 -8.66
N ALA A 68 -12.29 11.94 -9.33
CA ALA A 68 -13.58 11.68 -8.70
C ALA A 68 -13.70 10.20 -8.26
N GLN A 69 -13.24 9.25 -9.08
CA GLN A 69 -13.12 7.84 -8.68
C GLN A 69 -12.17 7.65 -7.51
N ALA A 70 -11.05 8.39 -7.48
CA ALA A 70 -10.12 8.43 -6.36
C ALA A 70 -10.67 9.15 -5.12
N GLY A 71 -11.89 9.70 -5.16
CA GLY A 71 -12.51 10.35 -4.01
C GLY A 71 -12.03 11.77 -3.71
N LEU A 72 -11.23 12.38 -4.59
CA LEU A 72 -10.70 13.74 -4.41
C LEU A 72 -11.62 14.83 -4.96
N LEU A 73 -12.43 14.53 -5.95
CA LEU A 73 -13.34 15.46 -6.60
C LEU A 73 -14.79 14.97 -6.55
N GLU A 74 -15.72 15.92 -6.62
CA GLU A 74 -17.14 15.69 -6.84
C GLU A 74 -17.61 16.65 -7.92
N THR A 75 -18.08 16.12 -9.08
CA THR A 75 -18.64 16.94 -10.16
C THR A 75 -20.15 16.91 -10.10
N ARG A 76 -20.78 18.09 -10.05
CA ARG A 76 -22.24 18.26 -10.12
C ARG A 76 -22.61 19.02 -11.38
N HIS A 77 -23.46 18.39 -12.16
CA HIS A 77 -23.94 19.00 -13.42
C HIS A 77 -24.59 20.36 -13.17
N GLY A 78 -24.20 21.38 -13.95
CA GLY A 78 -24.70 22.75 -13.81
C GLY A 78 -24.15 23.55 -12.64
N VAL A 79 -23.38 22.93 -11.72
CA VAL A 79 -22.82 23.59 -10.53
C VAL A 79 -21.31 23.75 -10.62
N GLY A 80 -20.62 22.69 -11.06
CA GLY A 80 -19.16 22.68 -11.16
C GLY A 80 -18.53 21.47 -10.50
N THR A 81 -17.18 21.48 -10.42
CA THR A 81 -16.37 20.45 -9.78
C THR A 81 -15.84 20.96 -8.46
N ARG A 82 -16.12 20.26 -7.38
CA ARG A 82 -15.73 20.58 -6.00
C ARG A 82 -14.66 19.65 -5.51
N VAL A 83 -13.67 20.18 -4.79
CA VAL A 83 -12.67 19.38 -4.05
C VAL A 83 -13.34 18.74 -2.83
N ARG A 84 -13.24 17.44 -2.69
CA ARG A 84 -13.77 16.71 -1.54
C ARG A 84 -12.84 16.84 -0.33
N ASP A 85 -13.42 16.85 0.83
CA ASP A 85 -12.69 16.64 2.09
C ASP A 85 -12.41 15.14 2.23
N TYR A 86 -11.24 14.73 1.75
CA TYR A 86 -10.85 13.32 1.74
C TYR A 86 -10.55 12.78 3.14
N LEU A 87 -10.17 13.62 4.11
CA LEU A 87 -10.01 13.19 5.50
C LEU A 87 -11.35 12.90 6.16
N ARG A 88 -12.41 13.58 5.75
CA ARG A 88 -13.76 13.38 6.28
C ARG A 88 -14.54 12.28 5.55
N LEU A 89 -14.35 12.15 4.24
CA LEU A 89 -15.21 11.36 3.35
C LEU A 89 -14.47 10.24 2.63
N GLY A 90 -13.14 10.25 2.66
CA GLY A 90 -12.28 9.24 2.03
C GLY A 90 -12.17 7.98 2.87
N GLY A 91 -11.67 6.94 2.25
CA GLY A 91 -11.35 5.67 2.88
C GLY A 91 -9.86 5.35 2.82
N ALA A 92 -9.49 4.23 3.41
CA ALA A 92 -8.10 3.77 3.44
C ALA A 92 -7.56 3.35 2.06
N ASP A 93 -8.42 3.26 1.05
CA ASP A 93 -8.09 3.08 -0.37
C ASP A 93 -7.31 4.27 -0.96
N LEU A 94 -7.37 5.44 -0.32
CA LEU A 94 -6.55 6.61 -0.67
C LEU A 94 -5.08 6.48 -0.26
N LEU A 95 -4.76 5.65 0.74
CA LEU A 95 -3.41 5.56 1.31
C LEU A 95 -2.29 5.32 0.28
N PRO A 96 -2.42 4.45 -0.74
CA PRO A 96 -1.36 4.25 -1.74
C PRO A 96 -0.99 5.53 -2.50
N MET A 97 -1.96 6.41 -2.69
CA MET A 97 -1.78 7.70 -3.32
C MET A 97 -1.13 8.71 -2.36
N LEU A 98 -1.63 8.80 -1.13
CA LEU A 98 -1.17 9.75 -0.11
C LEU A 98 0.28 9.48 0.29
N VAL A 99 0.67 8.22 0.48
CA VAL A 99 2.05 7.81 0.80
C VAL A 99 3.03 8.19 -0.29
N ARG A 100 2.64 8.13 -1.58
CA ARG A 100 3.50 8.60 -2.68
C ARG A 100 3.63 10.11 -2.73
N HIS A 101 2.64 10.83 -2.22
CA HIS A 101 2.65 12.30 -2.24
C HIS A 101 3.54 12.90 -1.15
N SER A 102 3.53 12.37 0.06
CA SER A 102 4.33 12.89 1.18
C SER A 102 4.86 11.77 2.08
N PRO A 103 6.16 11.86 2.47
CA PRO A 103 6.77 10.94 3.44
C PRO A 103 6.07 10.91 4.81
N ASP A 104 5.36 11.97 5.20
CA ASP A 104 4.67 12.01 6.49
C ASP A 104 3.59 10.95 6.58
N TRP A 105 2.88 10.68 5.48
CA TRP A 105 1.88 9.62 5.42
C TRP A 105 2.46 8.23 5.69
N ILE A 106 3.71 7.96 5.31
CA ILE A 106 4.32 6.65 5.59
C ILE A 106 4.57 6.46 7.08
N ARG A 107 4.90 7.52 7.82
CA ARG A 107 5.07 7.48 9.27
C ARG A 107 3.75 7.15 9.97
N GLU A 108 2.66 7.81 9.55
CA GLU A 108 1.32 7.54 10.08
C GLU A 108 0.84 6.11 9.75
N VAL A 109 1.12 5.62 8.54
CA VAL A 109 0.85 4.22 8.16
C VAL A 109 1.65 3.25 9.03
N PHE A 110 2.92 3.54 9.34
CA PHE A 110 3.73 2.69 10.20
C PHE A 110 3.24 2.69 11.65
N GLU A 111 2.81 3.83 12.18
CA GLU A 111 2.19 3.89 13.50
C GLU A 111 0.98 2.94 13.60
N VAL A 112 0.06 3.03 12.64
CA VAL A 112 -1.12 2.14 12.57
C VAL A 112 -0.70 0.68 12.38
N ARG A 113 0.28 0.41 11.47
CA ARG A 113 0.81 -0.94 11.23
C ARG A 113 1.36 -1.57 12.50
N ARG A 114 2.09 -0.82 13.32
CA ARG A 114 2.66 -1.31 14.59
C ARG A 114 1.56 -1.77 15.54
N HIS A 115 0.55 -0.96 15.78
CA HIS A 115 -0.53 -1.28 16.70
C HIS A 115 -1.39 -2.44 16.21
N ILE A 116 -1.82 -2.40 14.94
CA ILE A 116 -2.66 -3.46 14.35
C ILE A 116 -1.86 -4.75 14.20
N GLY A 117 -0.60 -4.69 13.78
CA GLY A 117 0.25 -5.87 13.58
C GLY A 117 0.52 -6.63 14.87
N ALA A 118 0.77 -5.93 15.98
CA ALA A 118 0.92 -6.53 17.29
C ALA A 118 -0.37 -7.24 17.76
N LEU A 119 -1.53 -6.61 17.53
CA LEU A 119 -2.83 -7.21 17.84
C LEU A 119 -3.12 -8.43 16.95
N ILE A 120 -2.74 -8.38 15.67
CA ILE A 120 -2.88 -9.51 14.74
C ILE A 120 -2.06 -10.71 15.23
N ALA A 121 -0.78 -10.51 15.58
CA ALA A 121 0.09 -11.57 16.09
C ALA A 121 -0.48 -12.19 17.37
N GLN A 122 -0.92 -11.36 18.31
CA GLN A 122 -1.60 -11.78 19.53
C GLN A 122 -2.81 -12.69 19.23
N ARG A 123 -3.68 -12.27 18.32
CA ARG A 123 -4.89 -13.03 17.95
C ARG A 123 -4.57 -14.29 17.16
N ALA A 124 -3.55 -14.25 16.31
CA ALA A 124 -3.07 -15.41 15.57
C ALA A 124 -2.54 -16.50 16.54
N ALA A 125 -1.80 -16.14 17.58
CA ALA A 125 -1.30 -17.08 18.58
C ALA A 125 -2.41 -17.93 19.21
N VAL A 126 -3.56 -17.29 19.50
CA VAL A 126 -4.72 -17.96 20.09
C VAL A 126 -5.51 -18.80 19.07
N ARG A 127 -5.62 -18.34 17.82
CA ARG A 127 -6.59 -18.85 16.85
C ARG A 127 -5.99 -19.68 15.73
N ALA A 128 -4.67 -19.63 15.50
CA ALA A 128 -4.03 -20.35 14.43
C ALA A 128 -4.26 -21.87 14.55
N THR A 129 -4.74 -22.46 13.48
CA THR A 129 -4.83 -23.92 13.34
C THR A 129 -3.43 -24.52 13.18
N GLY A 130 -3.29 -25.84 13.42
CA GLY A 130 -2.01 -26.55 13.21
C GLY A 130 -1.47 -26.37 11.79
N ARG A 131 -2.34 -26.38 10.77
CA ARG A 131 -1.96 -26.13 9.37
C ARG A 131 -1.41 -24.71 9.18
N GLN A 132 -2.05 -23.70 9.75
CA GLN A 132 -1.58 -22.31 9.65
C GLN A 132 -0.26 -22.08 10.39
N ARG A 133 -0.05 -22.75 11.53
CA ARG A 133 1.25 -22.73 12.24
C ARG A 133 2.37 -23.36 11.40
N ALA A 134 2.09 -24.46 10.69
CA ALA A 134 3.05 -25.04 9.75
C ALA A 134 3.31 -24.12 8.55
N GLU A 135 2.27 -23.50 7.97
CA GLU A 135 2.39 -22.51 6.90
C GLU A 135 3.30 -21.34 7.30
N LEU A 136 3.11 -20.77 8.52
CA LEU A 136 3.95 -19.68 9.03
C LEU A 136 5.42 -20.06 9.11
N ARG A 137 5.76 -21.28 9.54
CA ARG A 137 7.15 -21.76 9.57
C ARG A 137 7.74 -21.89 8.17
N THR A 138 6.98 -22.43 7.21
CA THR A 138 7.42 -22.51 5.81
C THR A 138 7.69 -21.12 5.23
N LEU A 139 6.80 -20.17 5.48
CA LEU A 139 6.97 -18.78 5.02
C LEU A 139 8.17 -18.09 5.68
N LEU A 140 8.42 -18.36 6.96
CA LEU A 140 9.61 -17.85 7.64
C LEU A 140 10.90 -18.41 7.03
N THR A 141 10.94 -19.71 6.68
CA THR A 141 12.08 -20.31 5.97
C THR A 141 12.30 -19.62 4.62
N ALA A 142 11.22 -19.31 3.87
CA ALA A 142 11.32 -18.60 2.60
C ALA A 142 11.95 -17.18 2.73
N VAL A 143 11.82 -16.53 3.88
CA VAL A 143 12.52 -15.26 4.16
C VAL A 143 14.04 -15.46 4.21
N ALA A 144 14.50 -16.55 4.86
CA ALA A 144 15.93 -16.88 4.96
C ALA A 144 16.54 -17.32 3.60
N GLU A 145 15.75 -17.96 2.75
CA GLU A 145 16.18 -18.51 1.46
C GLU A 145 16.06 -17.51 0.30
N ALA A 146 15.49 -16.33 0.54
CA ALA A 146 15.30 -15.32 -0.50
C ALA A 146 16.64 -14.76 -0.99
N VAL A 147 16.74 -14.57 -2.32
CA VAL A 147 18.01 -14.33 -3.01
C VAL A 147 18.44 -12.86 -3.06
N ASP A 148 17.53 -11.94 -2.83
CA ASP A 148 17.78 -10.50 -2.82
C ASP A 148 16.80 -9.75 -1.90
N ALA A 149 17.07 -8.47 -1.66
CA ALA A 149 16.30 -7.64 -0.74
C ALA A 149 14.82 -7.51 -1.14
N ASP A 150 14.48 -7.49 -2.42
CA ASP A 150 13.09 -7.42 -2.88
C ASP A 150 12.34 -8.72 -2.59
N ALA A 151 12.99 -9.86 -2.83
CA ALA A 151 12.45 -11.18 -2.52
C ALA A 151 12.28 -11.38 -1.00
N VAL A 152 13.25 -10.96 -0.19
CA VAL A 152 13.16 -10.98 1.29
C VAL A 152 11.96 -10.16 1.76
N GLN A 153 11.82 -8.94 1.24
CA GLN A 153 10.75 -8.02 1.59
C GLN A 153 9.36 -8.57 1.21
N LEU A 154 9.24 -9.21 0.04
CA LEU A 154 7.99 -9.83 -0.39
C LEU A 154 7.66 -11.08 0.44
N ALA A 155 8.66 -11.90 0.79
CA ALA A 155 8.48 -13.05 1.67
C ALA A 155 8.02 -12.63 3.08
N ASP A 156 8.60 -11.56 3.64
CA ASP A 156 8.18 -10.96 4.90
C ASP A 156 6.69 -10.52 4.87
N ILE A 157 6.27 -9.86 3.80
CA ILE A 157 4.86 -9.48 3.60
C ILE A 157 3.94 -10.70 3.65
N GLU A 158 4.33 -11.82 3.04
CA GLU A 158 3.51 -13.04 3.05
C GLU A 158 3.38 -13.64 4.45
N VAL A 159 4.41 -13.57 5.31
CA VAL A 159 4.30 -13.94 6.72
C VAL A 159 3.23 -13.09 7.42
N HIS A 160 3.26 -11.77 7.24
CA HIS A 160 2.26 -10.88 7.84
C HIS A 160 0.84 -11.14 7.32
N ARG A 161 0.68 -11.43 6.03
CA ARG A 161 -0.61 -11.84 5.46
C ARG A 161 -1.11 -13.17 6.06
N ALA A 162 -0.21 -14.13 6.27
CA ALA A 162 -0.55 -15.39 6.91
C ALA A 162 -0.96 -15.19 8.38
N LEU A 163 -0.26 -14.34 9.12
CA LEU A 163 -0.65 -13.94 10.48
C LEU A 163 -2.08 -13.36 10.52
N ALA A 164 -2.40 -12.44 9.60
CA ALA A 164 -3.74 -11.87 9.51
C ALA A 164 -4.81 -12.94 9.21
N ARG A 165 -4.54 -13.87 8.29
CA ARG A 165 -5.42 -15.01 8.01
C ARG A 165 -5.62 -15.90 9.24
N ALA A 166 -4.54 -16.14 10.00
CA ALA A 166 -4.56 -16.99 11.19
C ALA A 166 -5.41 -16.43 12.34
N THR A 167 -5.72 -15.13 12.32
CA THR A 167 -6.68 -14.55 13.29
C THR A 167 -8.10 -15.06 13.13
N GLY A 168 -8.47 -15.63 11.97
CA GLY A 168 -9.84 -16.01 11.62
C GLY A 168 -10.79 -14.82 11.42
N ASN A 169 -10.31 -13.60 11.47
CA ASN A 169 -11.11 -12.38 11.27
C ASN A 169 -10.75 -11.71 9.93
N ARG A 170 -11.71 -11.71 9.01
CA ARG A 170 -11.54 -11.16 7.64
C ARG A 170 -11.23 -9.66 7.63
N VAL A 171 -11.65 -8.93 8.66
CA VAL A 171 -11.36 -7.48 8.75
C VAL A 171 -9.87 -7.24 8.94
N TYR A 172 -9.17 -8.04 9.77
CA TYR A 172 -7.72 -7.95 9.88
C TYR A 172 -7.00 -8.24 8.56
N VAL A 173 -7.52 -9.20 7.77
CA VAL A 173 -6.96 -9.48 6.44
C VAL A 173 -7.10 -8.27 5.51
N LEU A 174 -8.27 -7.63 5.48
CA LEU A 174 -8.51 -6.43 4.66
C LEU A 174 -7.65 -5.26 5.10
N LEU A 175 -7.56 -5.00 6.41
CA LEU A 175 -6.70 -3.94 6.96
C LEU A 175 -5.22 -4.17 6.62
N THR A 176 -4.74 -5.41 6.76
CA THR A 176 -3.38 -5.79 6.38
C THR A 176 -3.12 -5.56 4.89
N ASN A 177 -4.03 -5.97 4.02
CA ASN A 177 -3.92 -5.73 2.58
C ASN A 177 -3.91 -4.23 2.25
N THR A 178 -4.74 -3.44 2.91
CA THR A 178 -4.78 -1.97 2.72
C THR A 178 -3.43 -1.33 3.07
N LEU A 179 -2.84 -1.71 4.21
CA LEU A 179 -1.52 -1.19 4.62
C LEU A 179 -0.43 -1.61 3.64
N PHE A 180 -0.45 -2.86 3.16
CA PHE A 180 0.52 -3.30 2.15
C PHE A 180 0.30 -2.67 0.79
N ASN A 181 -0.93 -2.41 0.37
CA ASN A 181 -1.22 -1.68 -0.86
C ASN A 181 -0.66 -0.24 -0.81
N ALA A 182 -0.64 0.39 0.36
CA ALA A 182 0.00 1.68 0.56
C ALA A 182 1.54 1.60 0.51
N TYR A 183 2.10 0.53 1.07
CA TYR A 183 3.54 0.31 1.19
C TYR A 183 4.19 -0.16 -0.11
N LEU A 184 3.58 -1.11 -0.84
CA LEU A 184 4.16 -1.76 -2.03
C LEU A 184 4.68 -0.78 -3.10
N PRO A 185 3.97 0.32 -3.44
CA PRO A 185 4.46 1.28 -4.43
C PRO A 185 5.74 2.02 -4.06
N VAL A 186 6.06 2.09 -2.76
CA VAL A 186 7.25 2.80 -2.23
C VAL A 186 8.27 1.84 -1.61
N ARG A 187 8.06 0.53 -1.69
CA ARG A 187 8.87 -0.48 -1.00
C ARG A 187 10.35 -0.44 -1.34
N ALA A 188 10.71 -0.06 -2.56
CA ALA A 188 12.11 0.01 -3.00
C ALA A 188 12.93 1.01 -2.16
N ALA A 189 12.31 2.14 -1.75
CA ALA A 189 12.95 3.11 -0.86
C ALA A 189 13.05 2.60 0.59
N LEU A 190 12.26 1.61 0.97
CA LEU A 190 12.12 1.08 2.33
C LEU A 190 12.79 -0.30 2.50
N ARG A 191 13.71 -0.68 1.60
CA ARG A 191 14.30 -2.02 1.56
C ARG A 191 15.39 -2.29 2.60
N ALA A 192 15.96 -1.26 3.23
CA ALA A 192 17.12 -1.38 4.12
C ALA A 192 17.03 -2.50 5.19
N PRO A 193 15.87 -2.79 5.82
CA PRO A 193 15.77 -3.91 6.75
C PRO A 193 15.92 -5.29 6.12
N PHE A 194 15.86 -5.39 4.80
CA PHE A 194 15.76 -6.65 4.05
C PHE A 194 17.02 -6.95 3.21
N GLU A 195 18.07 -6.15 3.34
CA GLU A 195 19.32 -6.31 2.57
C GLU A 195 20.08 -7.59 2.96
N ASP A 196 19.90 -8.07 4.18
CA ASP A 196 20.45 -9.33 4.68
C ASP A 196 19.30 -10.26 5.09
N ALA A 197 19.13 -11.36 4.37
CA ALA A 197 18.06 -12.33 4.57
C ALA A 197 18.14 -13.01 5.96
N ALA A 198 19.34 -13.32 6.43
CA ALA A 198 19.52 -13.97 7.73
C ALA A 198 19.16 -13.02 8.88
N VAL A 199 19.54 -11.74 8.75
CA VAL A 199 19.18 -10.70 9.74
C VAL A 199 17.67 -10.43 9.72
N ALA A 200 17.05 -10.37 8.53
CA ALA A 200 15.61 -10.19 8.40
C ALA A 200 14.83 -11.37 9.00
N HIS A 201 15.25 -12.61 8.70
CA HIS A 201 14.72 -13.82 9.30
C HIS A 201 14.80 -13.78 10.82
N GLY A 202 16.00 -13.56 11.38
CA GLY A 202 16.23 -13.56 12.84
C GLY A 202 15.43 -12.49 13.60
N ARG A 203 15.05 -11.37 12.93
CA ARG A 203 14.13 -10.38 13.51
C ARG A 203 12.68 -10.86 13.53
N LEU A 204 12.24 -11.58 12.48
CA LEU A 204 10.87 -12.05 12.34
C LEU A 204 10.58 -13.36 13.09
N GLU A 205 11.60 -14.21 13.26
CA GLU A 205 11.51 -15.53 13.88
C GLU A 205 10.81 -15.52 15.26
N PRO A 206 11.13 -14.60 16.20
CA PRO A 206 10.47 -14.57 17.52
C PRO A 206 8.94 -14.34 17.41
N VAL A 207 8.46 -13.67 16.38
CA VAL A 207 7.02 -13.46 16.15
C VAL A 207 6.37 -14.79 15.76
N VAL A 208 6.96 -15.49 14.81
CA VAL A 208 6.44 -16.77 14.30
C VAL A 208 6.50 -17.83 15.39
N ASP A 209 7.59 -17.89 16.16
CA ASP A 209 7.76 -18.83 17.26
C ASP A 209 6.70 -18.65 18.35
N ALA A 210 6.48 -17.43 18.81
CA ALA A 210 5.46 -17.14 19.81
C ALA A 210 4.05 -17.50 19.30
N VAL A 211 3.74 -17.18 18.03
CA VAL A 211 2.45 -17.53 17.42
C VAL A 211 2.29 -19.05 17.29
N THR A 212 3.34 -19.76 16.88
CA THR A 212 3.27 -21.23 16.72
C THR A 212 3.24 -21.96 18.04
N ALA A 213 3.82 -21.38 19.11
CA ALA A 213 3.72 -21.88 20.48
C ALA A 213 2.35 -21.59 21.12
N GLY A 214 1.57 -20.65 20.57
CA GLY A 214 0.32 -20.21 21.18
C GLY A 214 0.50 -19.22 22.33
N ASP A 215 1.69 -18.61 22.43
CA ASP A 215 2.00 -17.58 23.43
C ASP A 215 1.42 -16.23 23.01
N GLU A 216 0.24 -15.91 23.53
CA GLU A 216 -0.50 -14.69 23.21
C GLU A 216 0.28 -13.40 23.57
N ALA A 217 0.87 -13.38 24.77
CA ALA A 217 1.58 -12.20 25.27
C ALA A 217 2.94 -12.04 24.57
N GLY A 218 3.68 -13.15 24.41
CA GLY A 218 4.94 -13.18 23.69
C GLY A 218 4.80 -12.78 22.22
N ALA A 219 3.75 -13.25 21.54
CA ALA A 219 3.46 -12.91 20.15
C ALA A 219 3.22 -11.40 19.96
N ARG A 220 2.45 -10.79 20.85
CA ARG A 220 2.23 -9.34 20.84
C ARG A 220 3.54 -8.59 21.03
N GLN A 221 4.30 -8.93 22.07
CA GLN A 221 5.55 -8.26 22.40
C GLN A 221 6.62 -8.44 21.31
N ALA A 222 6.75 -9.64 20.75
CA ALA A 222 7.67 -9.91 19.64
C ALA A 222 7.30 -9.08 18.40
N ALA A 223 6.01 -9.02 18.05
CA ALA A 223 5.54 -8.24 16.92
C ALA A 223 5.75 -6.72 17.13
N GLU A 224 5.51 -6.18 18.32
CA GLU A 224 5.79 -4.78 18.64
C GLU A 224 7.28 -4.46 18.46
N ARG A 225 8.19 -5.32 18.97
CA ARG A 225 9.65 -5.15 18.79
C ARG A 225 10.04 -5.21 17.32
N TYR A 226 9.55 -6.22 16.60
CA TYR A 226 9.85 -6.39 15.18
C TYR A 226 9.41 -5.18 14.35
N LEU A 227 8.16 -4.75 14.52
CA LEU A 227 7.56 -3.65 13.74
C LEU A 227 8.25 -2.32 14.05
N THR A 228 8.57 -2.04 15.34
CA THR A 228 9.30 -0.84 15.74
C THR A 228 10.72 -0.82 15.17
N ALA A 229 11.45 -1.95 15.24
CA ALA A 229 12.80 -2.03 14.71
C ALA A 229 12.83 -1.85 13.18
N THR A 230 11.89 -2.48 12.48
CA THR A 230 11.77 -2.41 11.02
C THR A 230 11.40 -1.01 10.56
N GLU A 231 10.42 -0.36 11.21
CA GLU A 231 10.03 1.03 10.98
C GLU A 231 11.22 1.98 11.13
N ARG A 232 11.96 1.87 12.25
CA ARG A 232 13.13 2.72 12.51
C ARG A 232 14.17 2.61 11.39
N ILE A 233 14.56 1.38 11.00
CA ILE A 233 15.55 1.17 9.94
C ILE A 233 15.07 1.73 8.59
N MET A 234 13.78 1.54 8.26
CA MET A 234 13.19 2.08 7.04
C MET A 234 13.25 3.60 6.99
N LEU A 235 12.87 4.27 8.09
CA LEU A 235 12.82 5.73 8.15
C LEU A 235 14.21 6.36 8.23
N GLU A 236 15.17 5.73 8.93
CA GLU A 236 16.57 6.17 8.97
C GLU A 236 17.23 6.12 7.58
N ALA A 237 16.89 5.13 6.76
CA ALA A 237 17.42 5.01 5.40
C ALA A 237 16.81 6.01 4.41
N CYS A 238 15.70 6.66 4.75
CA CYS A 238 15.01 7.66 3.92
C CYS A 238 15.34 9.11 4.35
N ALA A 239 16.08 9.32 5.45
CA ALA A 239 16.44 10.63 5.98
C ALA A 239 17.70 11.18 5.33
#